data_4b9d078d8572e6aa93cfe232bc1969ed
#
_entry.id   4b9d078d8572e6aa93cfe232bc1969ed
#
_cell.length_a   1.000
_cell.length_b   1.000
_cell.length_c   1.000
_cell.angle_alpha   90.00
_cell.angle_beta   90.00
_cell.angle_gamma   90.00
#
_symmetry.space_group_name_H-M   'P 1'
#
loop_
_entity.id
_entity.type
_entity.pdbx_description
1 polymer ?
#
loop_
_entity_poly.entity_id
_entity_poly.type
_entity_poly.pdbx_seq_one_letter_code
_entity_poly.pdbx_strand_id
1 'polypeptide(L)'
;MIKQQAMKFAITLAVIIIVAAAITPIKSLVFAQSTSTKTNSSTGAGSNTNSVKTLRIGYFPNINHAQAVIGLGNGAFQKTLGKNVNVQTTVFNAGPSAIEALVAKKIDVTYVGPNPAINGYVVSDGKDLKIIGGASSGGASFVVRKDAGVNSPKDFAGKKFASPQLGNTQDISLRSYLQKNGFKTTDQGGNVAVVAVANPDILTLFLKKQLDGAWVPEPWATRLVKEANGRIFLDERSIWPGGKFVAANIAASTDYLKNNPDIISKLLAAHVNETVWINNHKEEAIKAFNTQTKKLTGKAIAEDELIQAFSRIDFTYDPLKLSLFQSANNAYDLGFLAKGKPHPDLSGIFDLTLLDQVLKSKALTPIEGEQRSPQSSSGGNLGAAE
;
A
#
# COMPACT_ATOMS: atom_id res chain seq x y z
N MET A 1 -44.21 -29.07 8.44
CA MET A 1 -43.14 -28.21 7.91
C MET A 1 -41.74 -28.53 8.45
N ILE A 2 -41.55 -29.62 9.19
CA ILE A 2 -40.23 -29.98 9.81
C ILE A 2 -39.50 -31.11 9.04
N LYS A 3 -40.15 -31.76 8.05
CA LYS A 3 -39.50 -32.84 7.27
C LYS A 3 -38.87 -32.42 5.94
N GLN A 4 -38.96 -31.16 5.54
CA GLN A 4 -38.34 -30.66 4.29
C GLN A 4 -36.98 -29.97 4.48
N GLN A 5 -36.56 -29.65 5.70
CA GLN A 5 -35.23 -29.06 5.96
C GLN A 5 -34.13 -30.10 6.20
N ALA A 6 -34.48 -31.35 6.54
CA ALA A 6 -33.50 -32.42 6.76
C ALA A 6 -32.95 -33.05 5.46
N MET A 7 -33.59 -32.82 4.32
CA MET A 7 -33.21 -33.44 3.03
C MET A 7 -32.25 -32.55 2.19
N LYS A 8 -32.01 -31.29 2.58
CA LYS A 8 -31.08 -30.41 1.89
C LYS A 8 -29.64 -30.41 2.47
N PHE A 9 -29.44 -31.03 3.64
CA PHE A 9 -28.10 -31.14 4.26
C PHE A 9 -27.37 -32.45 3.92
N ALA A 10 -28.03 -33.43 3.30
CA ALA A 10 -27.44 -34.73 2.96
C ALA A 10 -26.84 -34.82 1.54
N ILE A 11 -26.99 -33.79 0.70
CA ILE A 11 -26.49 -33.83 -0.70
C ILE A 11 -25.18 -33.04 -0.87
N THR A 12 -24.73 -32.28 0.13
CA THR A 12 -23.49 -31.49 0.03
C THR A 12 -22.26 -32.19 0.63
N LEU A 13 -22.37 -33.40 1.16
CA LEU A 13 -21.27 -34.16 1.77
C LEU A 13 -20.80 -35.37 0.94
N ALA A 14 -21.31 -35.57 -0.29
CA ALA A 14 -21.00 -36.76 -1.10
C ALA A 14 -20.14 -36.48 -2.34
N VAL A 15 -19.52 -35.32 -2.51
CA VAL A 15 -18.68 -34.96 -3.69
C VAL A 15 -17.20 -34.69 -3.37
N ILE A 16 -16.72 -34.94 -2.14
CA ILE A 16 -15.31 -34.72 -1.76
C ILE A 16 -14.58 -36.02 -1.37
N ILE A 17 -14.93 -37.17 -1.93
CA ILE A 17 -14.09 -38.38 -1.79
C ILE A 17 -14.13 -39.14 -3.09
N ILE A 18 -13.38 -38.74 -4.11
CA ILE A 18 -12.81 -39.56 -5.19
C ILE A 18 -11.84 -38.68 -5.99
N VAL A 19 -10.64 -38.38 -5.48
CA VAL A 19 -9.39 -38.22 -6.26
C VAL A 19 -8.22 -38.39 -5.25
N ALA A 20 -7.95 -39.63 -4.89
CA ALA A 20 -6.73 -39.97 -4.19
C ALA A 20 -6.37 -41.42 -4.50
N ALA A 21 -5.91 -41.71 -5.70
CA ALA A 21 -5.16 -42.94 -6.01
C ALA A 21 -4.52 -42.80 -7.39
N ALA A 22 -3.28 -42.38 -7.45
CA ALA A 22 -2.25 -42.81 -8.41
C ALA A 22 -1.03 -41.87 -8.36
N ILE A 23 -0.18 -42.00 -7.33
CA ILE A 23 1.19 -41.56 -7.44
C ILE A 23 2.08 -42.73 -6.94
N THR A 24 2.62 -43.51 -7.88
CA THR A 24 3.66 -44.48 -7.63
C THR A 24 5.00 -43.77 -7.40
N PRO A 25 5.80 -44.14 -6.38
CA PRO A 25 7.10 -43.54 -6.17
C PRO A 25 8.15 -44.17 -7.13
N ILE A 26 8.75 -43.36 -7.96
CA ILE A 26 9.95 -43.71 -8.70
C ILE A 26 11.14 -43.77 -7.72
N LYS A 27 11.65 -44.96 -7.46
CA LYS A 27 12.88 -45.17 -6.72
C LYS A 27 14.06 -44.77 -7.60
N SER A 28 14.73 -43.67 -7.31
CA SER A 28 16.04 -43.33 -7.84
C SER A 28 17.11 -44.13 -7.07
N LEU A 29 17.79 -45.05 -7.74
CA LEU A 29 19.01 -45.65 -7.24
C LEU A 29 20.13 -44.60 -7.26
N VAL A 30 20.63 -44.23 -6.11
CA VAL A 30 21.90 -43.50 -5.99
C VAL A 30 22.98 -44.49 -5.57
N PHE A 31 23.94 -44.71 -6.46
CA PHE A 31 25.17 -45.43 -6.16
C PHE A 31 26.06 -44.55 -5.29
N ALA A 32 26.32 -44.96 -4.07
CA ALA A 32 27.33 -44.37 -3.21
C ALA A 32 28.68 -45.06 -3.49
N GLN A 33 29.63 -44.32 -4.07
CA GLN A 33 31.03 -44.67 -3.97
C GLN A 33 31.71 -43.81 -2.91
N SER A 34 32.05 -44.46 -1.83
CA SER A 34 32.90 -43.88 -0.79
C SER A 34 34.37 -44.05 -1.20
N THR A 35 35.05 -42.91 -1.37
CA THR A 35 36.53 -42.89 -1.31
C THR A 35 36.92 -41.91 -0.19
N SER A 36 37.39 -42.48 0.88
CA SER A 36 38.05 -41.77 1.97
C SER A 36 39.45 -41.34 1.53
N THR A 37 39.69 -40.02 1.50
CA THR A 37 41.05 -39.49 1.50
C THR A 37 41.19 -38.50 2.66
N LYS A 38 41.97 -38.88 3.64
CA LYS A 38 42.50 -37.99 4.68
C LYS A 38 43.55 -37.09 4.04
N THR A 39 43.41 -35.79 4.19
CA THR A 39 44.57 -34.84 4.16
C THR A 39 44.27 -33.59 4.93
N ASN A 40 45.09 -33.41 5.92
CA ASN A 40 45.68 -32.21 6.52
C ASN A 40 44.91 -30.90 6.67
N SER A 41 44.78 -30.53 7.93
CA SER A 41 44.69 -29.19 8.46
C SER A 41 45.65 -28.20 7.78
N SER A 42 45.12 -27.16 7.17
CA SER A 42 45.82 -25.87 7.00
C SER A 42 44.89 -24.75 7.47
N THR A 43 45.37 -24.06 8.45
CA THR A 43 44.92 -22.81 9.05
C THR A 43 44.72 -21.72 8.00
N GLY A 44 43.57 -21.00 8.12
CA GLY A 44 43.54 -19.56 7.88
C GLY A 44 43.38 -19.12 6.42
N ALA A 45 42.13 -18.93 6.01
CA ALA A 45 41.74 -17.77 5.21
C ALA A 45 40.24 -17.61 5.39
N GLY A 46 39.81 -16.53 6.02
CA GLY A 46 38.42 -16.13 6.08
C GLY A 46 37.87 -16.02 4.66
N SER A 47 37.15 -17.04 4.20
CA SER A 47 36.40 -16.95 2.96
C SER A 47 35.25 -15.98 3.22
N ASN A 48 35.48 -14.73 2.86
CA ASN A 48 34.43 -13.73 2.65
C ASN A 48 33.60 -14.22 1.46
N THR A 49 32.81 -15.28 1.67
CA THR A 49 31.76 -15.65 0.73
C THR A 49 30.75 -14.51 0.77
N ASN A 50 30.89 -13.56 -0.16
CA ASN A 50 29.84 -12.56 -0.46
C ASN A 50 28.58 -13.33 -0.89
N SER A 51 27.85 -13.87 0.08
CA SER A 51 26.58 -14.54 -0.19
C SER A 51 25.61 -13.50 -0.73
N VAL A 52 25.06 -13.78 -1.92
CA VAL A 52 24.02 -12.93 -2.52
C VAL A 52 22.81 -12.93 -1.58
N LYS A 53 22.45 -11.77 -1.05
CA LYS A 53 21.27 -11.60 -0.22
C LYS A 53 20.06 -11.30 -1.11
N THR A 54 18.89 -11.78 -0.73
CA THR A 54 17.64 -11.50 -1.45
C THR A 54 16.86 -10.38 -0.75
N LEU A 55 16.33 -9.45 -1.54
CA LEU A 55 15.37 -8.42 -1.13
C LEU A 55 14.09 -8.59 -1.96
N ARG A 56 12.98 -8.91 -1.29
CA ARG A 56 11.66 -9.11 -1.91
C ARG A 56 10.80 -7.87 -1.68
N ILE A 57 10.40 -7.20 -2.79
CA ILE A 57 9.68 -5.92 -2.74
C ILE A 57 8.28 -6.08 -3.30
N GLY A 58 7.27 -5.71 -2.51
CA GLY A 58 5.87 -5.58 -2.93
C GLY A 58 5.55 -4.16 -3.39
N TYR A 59 4.75 -4.01 -4.46
CA TYR A 59 4.23 -2.71 -4.90
C TYR A 59 2.99 -2.88 -5.79
N PHE A 60 2.35 -1.77 -6.19
CA PHE A 60 1.17 -1.78 -7.05
C PHE A 60 1.44 -0.96 -8.32
N PRO A 61 0.79 -1.28 -9.46
CA PRO A 61 0.94 -0.53 -10.70
C PRO A 61 0.09 0.77 -10.67
N ASN A 62 0.21 1.53 -9.59
CA ASN A 62 -0.46 2.80 -9.34
C ASN A 62 0.55 3.95 -9.31
N ILE A 63 0.12 5.17 -9.61
CA ILE A 63 1.01 6.33 -9.64
C ILE A 63 1.56 6.66 -8.26
N ASN A 64 0.79 6.44 -7.19
CA ASN A 64 1.32 6.62 -5.82
C ASN A 64 2.52 5.73 -5.47
N HIS A 65 2.86 4.74 -6.32
CA HIS A 65 4.01 3.86 -6.18
C HIS A 65 5.03 4.09 -7.31
N ALA A 66 5.02 5.29 -7.94
CA ALA A 66 5.81 5.55 -9.14
C ALA A 66 7.31 5.31 -8.95
N GLN A 67 7.88 5.60 -7.77
CA GLN A 67 9.29 5.32 -7.48
C GLN A 67 9.60 3.83 -7.64
N ALA A 68 8.74 2.95 -7.12
CA ALA A 68 8.91 1.51 -7.27
C ALA A 68 8.67 1.06 -8.72
N VAL A 69 7.58 1.53 -9.35
CA VAL A 69 7.23 1.15 -10.73
C VAL A 69 8.34 1.52 -11.69
N ILE A 70 8.85 2.74 -11.61
CA ILE A 70 9.91 3.24 -12.50
C ILE A 70 11.26 2.63 -12.12
N GLY A 71 11.69 2.80 -10.85
CA GLY A 71 13.04 2.48 -10.40
C GLY A 71 13.35 0.98 -10.40
N LEU A 72 12.35 0.11 -10.12
CA LEU A 72 12.50 -1.34 -10.29
C LEU A 72 12.44 -1.73 -11.76
N GLY A 73 11.54 -1.12 -12.52
CA GLY A 73 11.31 -1.47 -13.91
C GLY A 73 12.42 -1.07 -14.87
N ASN A 74 13.16 0.02 -14.60
CA ASN A 74 14.30 0.49 -15.38
C ASN A 74 15.67 0.03 -14.84
N GLY A 75 15.68 -0.66 -13.68
CA GLY A 75 16.89 -1.19 -13.04
C GLY A 75 17.65 -0.19 -12.16
N ALA A 76 17.14 1.04 -11.94
CA ALA A 76 17.80 2.05 -11.11
C ALA A 76 17.96 1.57 -9.65
N PHE A 77 16.96 0.85 -9.12
CA PHE A 77 17.03 0.26 -7.78
C PHE A 77 18.10 -0.84 -7.72
N GLN A 78 18.13 -1.76 -8.69
CA GLN A 78 19.15 -2.81 -8.75
C GLN A 78 20.57 -2.22 -8.83
N LYS A 79 20.75 -1.15 -9.60
CA LYS A 79 22.03 -0.44 -9.71
C LYS A 79 22.51 0.10 -8.35
N THR A 80 21.60 0.70 -7.59
CA THR A 80 21.93 1.28 -6.25
C THR A 80 22.15 0.18 -5.20
N LEU A 81 21.35 -0.89 -5.24
CA LEU A 81 21.48 -2.03 -4.32
C LEU A 81 22.77 -2.83 -4.58
N GLY A 82 23.24 -2.84 -5.83
CA GLY A 82 24.45 -3.54 -6.25
C GLY A 82 24.21 -5.00 -6.60
N LYS A 83 25.20 -5.64 -7.23
CA LYS A 83 25.11 -7.03 -7.73
C LYS A 83 25.00 -8.12 -6.67
N ASN A 84 25.34 -7.78 -5.42
CA ASN A 84 25.28 -8.73 -4.30
C ASN A 84 23.89 -8.78 -3.64
N VAL A 85 22.91 -8.01 -4.16
CA VAL A 85 21.51 -8.06 -3.74
C VAL A 85 20.65 -8.56 -4.90
N ASN A 86 20.00 -9.71 -4.71
CA ASN A 86 19.03 -10.24 -5.66
C ASN A 86 17.66 -9.62 -5.37
N VAL A 87 17.20 -8.71 -6.23
CA VAL A 87 15.91 -8.05 -6.08
C VAL A 87 14.81 -8.89 -6.73
N GLN A 88 13.83 -9.29 -5.93
CA GLN A 88 12.62 -9.96 -6.39
C GLN A 88 11.41 -9.06 -6.17
N THR A 89 10.47 -9.06 -7.09
CA THR A 89 9.31 -8.17 -7.02
C THR A 89 8.00 -8.95 -7.06
N THR A 90 7.01 -8.47 -6.30
CA THR A 90 5.64 -8.97 -6.34
C THR A 90 4.68 -7.80 -6.55
N VAL A 91 3.82 -7.91 -7.54
CA VAL A 91 2.79 -6.91 -7.85
C VAL A 91 1.50 -7.29 -7.16
N PHE A 92 0.90 -6.34 -6.43
CA PHE A 92 -0.36 -6.50 -5.74
C PHE A 92 -1.43 -5.57 -6.32
N ASN A 93 -2.70 -5.87 -6.05
CA ASN A 93 -3.83 -5.03 -6.45
C ASN A 93 -4.31 -4.09 -5.33
N ALA A 94 -4.03 -4.41 -4.07
CA ALA A 94 -4.41 -3.60 -2.91
C ALA A 94 -3.56 -3.91 -1.66
N GLY A 95 -3.64 -3.01 -0.67
CA GLY A 95 -2.77 -3.00 0.50
C GLY A 95 -2.91 -4.17 1.46
N PRO A 96 -4.13 -4.61 1.84
CA PRO A 96 -4.27 -5.73 2.77
C PRO A 96 -3.51 -6.98 2.34
N SER A 97 -3.62 -7.38 1.06
CA SER A 97 -2.88 -8.55 0.54
C SER A 97 -1.36 -8.38 0.58
N ALA A 98 -0.86 -7.14 0.39
CA ALA A 98 0.58 -6.87 0.49
C ALA A 98 1.07 -6.98 1.95
N ILE A 99 0.28 -6.50 2.91
CA ILE A 99 0.59 -6.63 4.35
C ILE A 99 0.53 -8.10 4.79
N GLU A 100 -0.47 -8.86 4.35
CA GLU A 100 -0.54 -10.32 4.59
C GLU A 100 0.72 -11.03 4.08
N ALA A 101 1.20 -10.67 2.87
CA ALA A 101 2.43 -11.23 2.31
C ALA A 101 3.68 -10.81 3.11
N LEU A 102 3.72 -9.58 3.65
CA LEU A 102 4.80 -9.08 4.50
C LEU A 102 4.87 -9.85 5.82
N VAL A 103 3.73 -9.97 6.52
CA VAL A 103 3.62 -10.72 7.79
C VAL A 103 3.92 -12.22 7.58
N ALA A 104 3.48 -12.79 6.46
CA ALA A 104 3.81 -14.16 6.07
C ALA A 104 5.26 -14.35 5.58
N LYS A 105 6.10 -13.30 5.64
CA LYS A 105 7.51 -13.32 5.21
C LYS A 105 7.70 -13.72 3.74
N LYS A 106 6.70 -13.48 2.89
CA LYS A 106 6.78 -13.70 1.44
C LYS A 106 7.44 -12.53 0.72
N ILE A 107 7.34 -11.34 1.29
CA ILE A 107 8.06 -10.12 0.90
C ILE A 107 8.72 -9.52 2.13
N ASP A 108 9.74 -8.68 1.92
CA ASP A 108 10.54 -8.06 2.99
C ASP A 108 10.17 -6.58 3.18
N VAL A 109 9.80 -5.92 2.09
CA VAL A 109 9.42 -4.51 2.02
C VAL A 109 8.22 -4.37 1.08
N THR A 110 7.34 -3.42 1.36
CA THR A 110 6.26 -3.08 0.43
C THR A 110 5.99 -1.58 0.41
N TYR A 111 5.68 -1.07 -0.79
CA TYR A 111 4.97 0.19 -0.92
C TYR A 111 3.50 -0.07 -0.62
N VAL A 112 2.89 0.73 0.24
CA VAL A 112 1.53 0.44 0.73
C VAL A 112 0.86 1.70 1.28
N GLY A 113 -0.46 1.78 1.19
CA GLY A 113 -1.24 2.85 1.81
C GLY A 113 -1.22 2.79 3.35
N PRO A 114 -1.57 3.89 4.04
CA PRO A 114 -1.47 3.98 5.50
C PRO A 114 -2.35 2.95 6.22
N ASN A 115 -3.63 2.80 5.85
CA ASN A 115 -4.55 1.98 6.62
C ASN A 115 -4.19 0.49 6.65
N PRO A 116 -3.77 -0.16 5.55
CA PRO A 116 -3.26 -1.53 5.64
C PRO A 116 -2.02 -1.65 6.52
N ALA A 117 -1.07 -0.69 6.44
CA ALA A 117 0.13 -0.69 7.30
C ALA A 117 -0.24 -0.53 8.79
N ILE A 118 -1.14 0.41 9.10
CA ILE A 118 -1.66 0.63 10.46
C ILE A 118 -2.32 -0.66 10.98
N ASN A 119 -3.19 -1.29 10.18
CA ASN A 119 -3.87 -2.51 10.60
C ASN A 119 -2.88 -3.65 10.87
N GLY A 120 -1.91 -3.86 9.98
CA GLY A 120 -0.86 -4.87 10.18
C GLY A 120 -0.02 -4.61 11.43
N TYR A 121 0.31 -3.34 11.70
CA TYR A 121 1.01 -2.94 12.91
C TYR A 121 0.19 -3.22 14.19
N VAL A 122 -1.09 -2.84 14.20
CA VAL A 122 -1.98 -3.04 15.35
C VAL A 122 -2.24 -4.52 15.62
N VAL A 123 -2.51 -5.31 14.58
CA VAL A 123 -2.77 -6.76 14.72
C VAL A 123 -1.55 -7.52 15.23
N SER A 124 -0.34 -7.07 14.89
CA SER A 124 0.91 -7.67 15.35
C SER A 124 1.46 -7.09 16.66
N ASP A 125 0.71 -6.25 17.36
CA ASP A 125 1.21 -5.47 18.52
C ASP A 125 2.53 -4.76 18.23
N GLY A 126 2.65 -4.19 17.03
CA GLY A 126 3.83 -3.44 16.60
C GLY A 126 5.07 -4.27 16.27
N LYS A 127 4.94 -5.61 16.18
CA LYS A 127 6.09 -6.53 16.08
C LYS A 127 6.54 -6.80 14.65
N ASP A 128 5.61 -6.84 13.68
CA ASP A 128 5.91 -7.41 12.37
C ASP A 128 6.39 -6.39 11.33
N LEU A 129 6.07 -5.12 11.48
CA LEU A 129 6.46 -4.10 10.50
C LEU A 129 6.78 -2.74 11.13
N LYS A 130 7.55 -1.96 10.36
CA LYS A 130 7.79 -0.52 10.57
C LYS A 130 7.60 0.23 9.27
N ILE A 131 7.10 1.46 9.36
CA ILE A 131 7.12 2.42 8.24
C ILE A 131 8.49 3.10 8.26
N ILE A 132 9.23 2.95 7.16
CA ILE A 132 10.62 3.40 7.03
C ILE A 132 10.77 4.62 6.10
N GLY A 133 9.68 5.09 5.49
CA GLY A 133 9.66 6.28 4.64
C GLY A 133 8.29 6.51 4.01
N GLY A 134 8.08 7.71 3.48
CA GLY A 134 6.95 8.06 2.64
C GLY A 134 7.19 7.69 1.17
N ALA A 135 6.16 7.76 0.34
CA ALA A 135 6.26 7.62 -1.10
C ALA A 135 5.44 8.68 -1.84
N SER A 136 4.22 8.96 -1.40
CA SER A 136 3.37 9.95 -2.07
C SER A 136 2.32 10.57 -1.16
N SER A 137 1.94 11.80 -1.51
CA SER A 137 0.82 12.56 -0.98
C SER A 137 -0.22 12.80 -2.06
N GLY A 138 -1.51 12.70 -1.75
CA GLY A 138 -2.58 12.93 -2.71
C GLY A 138 -2.85 11.77 -3.66
N GLY A 139 -3.47 12.06 -4.79
CA GLY A 139 -3.71 11.08 -5.86
C GLY A 139 -4.79 10.05 -5.55
N ALA A 140 -5.80 10.43 -4.79
CA ALA A 140 -7.03 9.67 -4.66
C ALA A 140 -8.24 10.59 -4.83
N SER A 141 -9.33 10.07 -5.41
CA SER A 141 -10.54 10.83 -5.67
C SER A 141 -11.78 9.98 -5.54
N PHE A 142 -12.86 10.61 -5.08
CA PHE A 142 -14.21 10.07 -5.22
C PHE A 142 -14.76 10.48 -6.59
N VAL A 143 -14.95 9.49 -7.45
CA VAL A 143 -15.49 9.66 -8.81
C VAL A 143 -16.90 9.14 -8.83
N VAL A 144 -17.84 9.89 -9.41
CA VAL A 144 -19.21 9.44 -9.64
C VAL A 144 -19.52 9.46 -11.14
N ARG A 145 -20.41 8.56 -11.58
CA ARG A 145 -20.89 8.62 -12.97
C ARG A 145 -21.71 9.90 -13.18
N LYS A 146 -21.56 10.53 -14.35
CA LYS A 146 -22.32 11.74 -14.71
C LYS A 146 -23.83 11.50 -14.72
N ASP A 147 -24.26 10.27 -15.06
CA ASP A 147 -25.67 9.88 -15.15
C ASP A 147 -26.19 9.19 -13.86
N ALA A 148 -25.43 9.17 -12.77
CA ALA A 148 -25.86 8.55 -11.50
C ALA A 148 -26.78 9.44 -10.65
N GLY A 149 -26.99 10.70 -11.01
CA GLY A 149 -27.82 11.64 -10.23
C GLY A 149 -27.21 11.99 -8.86
N VAL A 150 -25.88 11.95 -8.71
CA VAL A 150 -25.17 12.27 -7.49
C VAL A 150 -24.54 13.66 -7.64
N ASN A 151 -25.15 14.71 -7.11
CA ASN A 151 -24.64 16.10 -7.22
C ASN A 151 -24.13 16.64 -5.88
N SER A 152 -24.62 16.09 -4.79
CA SER A 152 -24.23 16.44 -3.41
C SER A 152 -24.23 15.19 -2.53
N PRO A 153 -23.69 15.25 -1.32
CA PRO A 153 -23.79 14.14 -0.37
C PRO A 153 -25.24 13.73 -0.08
N LYS A 154 -26.23 14.61 -0.17
CA LYS A 154 -27.65 14.32 0.04
C LYS A 154 -28.17 13.24 -0.92
N ASP A 155 -27.53 13.06 -2.08
CA ASP A 155 -27.95 12.12 -3.11
C ASP A 155 -27.37 10.71 -2.91
N PHE A 156 -26.66 10.43 -1.82
CA PHE A 156 -26.01 9.14 -1.57
C PHE A 156 -26.98 8.01 -1.16
N ALA A 157 -28.17 8.36 -0.65
CA ALA A 157 -29.17 7.38 -0.26
C ALA A 157 -29.53 6.42 -1.42
N GLY A 158 -29.47 5.11 -1.18
CA GLY A 158 -29.72 4.07 -2.18
C GLY A 158 -28.64 3.88 -3.25
N LYS A 159 -27.54 4.62 -3.18
CA LYS A 159 -26.42 4.50 -4.14
C LYS A 159 -25.49 3.35 -3.80
N LYS A 160 -24.78 2.89 -4.82
CA LYS A 160 -23.76 1.85 -4.75
C LYS A 160 -22.40 2.38 -5.15
N PHE A 161 -21.49 2.45 -4.18
CA PHE A 161 -20.13 2.89 -4.38
C PHE A 161 -19.13 1.74 -4.25
N ALA A 162 -17.91 1.94 -4.77
CA ALA A 162 -16.84 0.95 -4.70
C ALA A 162 -15.55 1.53 -4.12
N SER A 163 -14.74 0.65 -3.56
CA SER A 163 -13.35 0.88 -3.12
C SER A 163 -12.47 -0.34 -3.46
N PRO A 164 -11.13 -0.21 -3.52
CA PRO A 164 -10.27 -1.29 -4.03
C PRO A 164 -10.29 -2.60 -3.23
N GLN A 165 -10.38 -2.55 -1.93
CA GLN A 165 -10.44 -3.72 -1.03
C GLN A 165 -10.93 -3.28 0.34
N LEU A 166 -11.62 -4.16 1.06
CA LEU A 166 -12.10 -3.89 2.41
C LEU A 166 -10.93 -3.55 3.35
N GLY A 167 -11.06 -2.44 4.09
CA GLY A 167 -10.01 -1.96 4.99
C GLY A 167 -8.79 -1.33 4.30
N ASN A 168 -8.81 -1.19 2.97
CA ASN A 168 -7.80 -0.42 2.25
C ASN A 168 -7.98 1.09 2.50
N THR A 169 -6.98 1.90 2.17
CA THR A 169 -6.98 3.35 2.41
C THR A 169 -8.23 4.01 1.83
N GLN A 170 -8.55 3.75 0.56
CA GLN A 170 -9.72 4.34 -0.10
C GLN A 170 -11.05 3.81 0.44
N ASP A 171 -11.09 2.60 1.00
CA ASP A 171 -12.29 2.07 1.67
C ASP A 171 -12.57 2.83 2.96
N ILE A 172 -11.52 3.08 3.76
CA ILE A 172 -11.61 3.89 4.98
C ILE A 172 -12.00 5.34 4.64
N SER A 173 -11.40 5.94 3.60
CA SER A 173 -11.73 7.29 3.15
C SER A 173 -13.21 7.40 2.74
N LEU A 174 -13.71 6.47 1.90
CA LEU A 174 -15.10 6.44 1.45
C LEU A 174 -16.06 6.29 2.63
N ARG A 175 -15.85 5.28 3.48
CA ARG A 175 -16.73 5.00 4.63
C ARG A 175 -16.71 6.14 5.66
N SER A 176 -15.55 6.73 5.94
CA SER A 176 -15.43 7.90 6.80
C SER A 176 -16.16 9.11 6.23
N TYR A 177 -16.05 9.35 4.91
CA TYR A 177 -16.77 10.41 4.24
C TYR A 177 -18.29 10.22 4.29
N LEU A 178 -18.78 8.99 4.05
CA LEU A 178 -20.20 8.66 4.20
C LEU A 178 -20.68 8.91 5.64
N GLN A 179 -19.95 8.42 6.64
CA GLN A 179 -20.30 8.58 8.05
C GLN A 179 -20.35 10.07 8.46
N LYS A 180 -19.37 10.88 8.05
CA LYS A 180 -19.32 12.33 8.30
C LYS A 180 -20.49 13.10 7.65
N ASN A 181 -21.09 12.53 6.59
CA ASN A 181 -22.29 13.09 5.95
C ASN A 181 -23.60 12.44 6.45
N GLY A 182 -23.57 11.70 7.56
CA GLY A 182 -24.75 11.13 8.20
C GLY A 182 -25.26 9.81 7.60
N PHE A 183 -24.48 9.17 6.73
CA PHE A 183 -24.85 7.90 6.10
C PHE A 183 -24.22 6.70 6.82
N LYS A 184 -24.97 5.61 6.87
CA LYS A 184 -24.50 4.28 7.23
C LYS A 184 -24.49 3.40 5.99
N THR A 185 -23.51 2.53 5.91
CA THR A 185 -23.43 1.52 4.85
C THR A 185 -24.39 0.37 5.10
N THR A 186 -24.75 -0.39 4.05
CA THR A 186 -25.73 -1.49 4.16
C THR A 186 -25.27 -2.58 5.13
N ASP A 187 -23.98 -2.85 5.24
CA ASP A 187 -23.39 -3.76 6.22
C ASP A 187 -23.49 -3.24 7.68
N GLN A 188 -23.80 -1.95 7.87
CA GLN A 188 -24.07 -1.30 9.15
C GLN A 188 -25.57 -1.00 9.36
N GLY A 189 -26.45 -1.58 8.54
CA GLY A 189 -27.90 -1.37 8.60
C GLY A 189 -28.38 -0.06 7.97
N GLY A 190 -27.57 0.60 7.16
CA GLY A 190 -27.91 1.80 6.40
C GLY A 190 -28.41 1.51 4.99
N ASN A 191 -28.39 2.54 4.14
CA ASN A 191 -28.95 2.51 2.78
C ASN A 191 -27.95 2.85 1.68
N VAL A 192 -26.64 2.94 1.97
CA VAL A 192 -25.59 3.12 0.97
C VAL A 192 -24.78 1.84 0.84
N ALA A 193 -24.75 1.25 -0.35
CA ALA A 193 -23.96 0.05 -0.58
C ALA A 193 -22.49 0.41 -0.87
N VAL A 194 -21.55 -0.23 -0.16
CA VAL A 194 -20.11 -0.14 -0.46
C VAL A 194 -19.59 -1.52 -0.82
N VAL A 195 -19.04 -1.67 -2.03
CA VAL A 195 -18.43 -2.92 -2.50
C VAL A 195 -16.92 -2.76 -2.64
N ALA A 196 -16.20 -3.72 -2.08
CA ALA A 196 -14.74 -3.75 -2.10
C ALA A 196 -14.27 -4.72 -3.19
N VAL A 197 -13.75 -4.18 -4.31
CA VAL A 197 -13.30 -4.95 -5.47
C VAL A 197 -12.03 -4.32 -6.07
N ALA A 198 -11.22 -5.09 -6.80
CA ALA A 198 -9.99 -4.59 -7.40
C ALA A 198 -10.23 -3.43 -8.39
N ASN A 199 -9.28 -2.51 -8.50
CA ASN A 199 -9.43 -1.34 -9.38
C ASN A 199 -9.79 -1.67 -10.84
N PRO A 200 -9.23 -2.70 -11.51
CA PRO A 200 -9.66 -3.09 -12.85
C PRO A 200 -11.13 -3.50 -12.92
N ASP A 201 -11.63 -4.17 -11.86
CA ASP A 201 -13.02 -4.59 -11.77
C ASP A 201 -13.93 -3.38 -11.51
N ILE A 202 -13.50 -2.40 -10.70
CA ILE A 202 -14.22 -1.13 -10.52
C ILE A 202 -14.46 -0.46 -11.87
N LEU A 203 -13.42 -0.32 -12.71
CA LEU A 203 -13.56 0.26 -14.04
C LEU A 203 -14.58 -0.51 -14.90
N THR A 204 -14.52 -1.84 -14.87
CA THR A 204 -15.45 -2.70 -15.60
C THR A 204 -16.89 -2.54 -15.13
N LEU A 205 -17.12 -2.52 -13.81
CA LEU A 205 -18.45 -2.36 -13.20
C LEU A 205 -19.00 -0.94 -13.45
N PHE A 206 -18.14 0.06 -13.48
CA PHE A 206 -18.49 1.45 -13.77
C PHE A 206 -18.96 1.60 -15.22
N LEU A 207 -18.23 1.02 -16.18
CA LEU A 207 -18.63 0.95 -17.60
C LEU A 207 -19.98 0.24 -17.79
N LYS A 208 -20.23 -0.82 -17.04
CA LYS A 208 -21.52 -1.56 -17.05
C LYS A 208 -22.64 -0.85 -16.29
N LYS A 209 -22.41 0.34 -15.74
CA LYS A 209 -23.34 1.11 -14.90
C LYS A 209 -23.85 0.35 -13.66
N GLN A 210 -23.02 -0.55 -13.13
CA GLN A 210 -23.32 -1.33 -11.93
C GLN A 210 -22.85 -0.64 -10.64
N LEU A 211 -22.17 0.49 -10.76
CA LEU A 211 -21.73 1.37 -9.67
C LEU A 211 -22.17 2.80 -9.98
N ASP A 212 -22.52 3.55 -8.95
CA ASP A 212 -22.84 4.98 -9.04
C ASP A 212 -21.58 5.85 -8.87
N GLY A 213 -20.57 5.33 -8.18
CA GLY A 213 -19.29 5.99 -7.97
C GLY A 213 -18.26 5.05 -7.37
N ALA A 214 -17.04 5.55 -7.23
CA ALA A 214 -15.94 4.83 -6.60
C ALA A 214 -14.89 5.79 -6.03
N TRP A 215 -14.31 5.43 -4.88
CA TRP A 215 -13.14 6.10 -4.32
C TRP A 215 -11.90 5.31 -4.69
N VAL A 216 -11.07 5.87 -5.55
CA VAL A 216 -9.95 5.13 -6.16
C VAL A 216 -8.69 5.98 -6.23
N PRO A 217 -7.49 5.34 -6.26
CA PRO A 217 -6.23 6.04 -6.48
C PRO A 217 -6.01 6.35 -7.96
N GLU A 218 -5.07 7.24 -8.26
CA GLU A 218 -4.58 7.44 -9.63
C GLU A 218 -3.69 6.27 -10.12
N PRO A 219 -3.77 5.87 -11.38
CA PRO A 219 -4.47 6.54 -12.49
C PRO A 219 -5.96 6.18 -12.63
N TRP A 220 -6.52 5.37 -11.74
CA TRP A 220 -7.87 4.84 -11.86
C TRP A 220 -8.94 5.93 -11.80
N ALA A 221 -8.75 6.97 -10.97
CA ALA A 221 -9.69 8.09 -10.92
C ALA A 221 -9.79 8.80 -12.29
N THR A 222 -8.66 9.12 -12.91
CA THR A 222 -8.61 9.72 -14.24
C THR A 222 -9.21 8.79 -15.30
N ARG A 223 -8.93 7.49 -15.25
CA ARG A 223 -9.50 6.50 -16.17
C ARG A 223 -11.02 6.37 -16.04
N LEU A 224 -11.58 6.39 -14.84
CA LEU A 224 -13.04 6.43 -14.64
C LEU A 224 -13.66 7.69 -15.29
N VAL A 225 -12.97 8.83 -15.20
CA VAL A 225 -13.43 10.09 -15.83
C VAL A 225 -13.36 10.01 -17.36
N LYS A 226 -12.26 9.53 -17.90
CA LYS A 226 -12.00 9.56 -19.35
C LYS A 226 -12.62 8.39 -20.10
N GLU A 227 -12.52 7.17 -19.52
CA GLU A 227 -12.94 5.95 -20.19
C GLU A 227 -14.40 5.56 -19.85
N ALA A 228 -14.95 5.98 -18.70
CA ALA A 228 -16.21 5.43 -18.17
C ALA A 228 -17.28 6.46 -17.79
N ASN A 229 -17.30 7.63 -18.44
CA ASN A 229 -18.28 8.69 -18.20
C ASN A 229 -18.37 9.17 -16.75
N GLY A 230 -17.26 9.13 -16.02
CA GLY A 230 -17.15 9.64 -14.66
C GLY A 230 -16.91 11.16 -14.61
N ARG A 231 -17.11 11.72 -13.41
CA ARG A 231 -16.60 13.03 -13.01
C ARG A 231 -16.02 12.95 -11.60
N ILE A 232 -15.00 13.72 -11.32
CA ILE A 232 -14.51 13.89 -9.97
C ILE A 232 -15.62 14.56 -9.15
N PHE A 233 -16.14 13.85 -8.15
CA PHE A 233 -17.07 14.39 -7.17
C PHE A 233 -16.28 15.12 -6.08
N LEU A 234 -15.17 14.49 -5.64
CA LEU A 234 -14.28 15.03 -4.62
C LEU A 234 -12.83 14.62 -4.92
N ASP A 235 -11.93 15.58 -5.03
CA ASP A 235 -10.48 15.33 -4.90
C ASP A 235 -10.18 15.20 -3.39
N GLU A 236 -9.62 14.08 -2.97
CA GLU A 236 -9.43 13.81 -1.54
C GLU A 236 -8.56 14.86 -0.85
N ARG A 237 -7.67 15.54 -1.59
CA ARG A 237 -6.86 16.66 -1.06
C ARG A 237 -7.72 17.77 -0.43
N SER A 238 -8.93 17.99 -0.96
CA SER A 238 -9.82 19.08 -0.49
C SER A 238 -10.35 18.89 0.92
N ILE A 239 -10.26 17.68 1.48
CA ILE A 239 -10.73 17.38 2.85
C ILE A 239 -9.58 17.16 3.85
N TRP A 240 -8.34 17.42 3.43
CA TRP A 240 -7.17 17.30 4.27
C TRP A 240 -6.49 18.67 4.50
N PRO A 241 -5.93 18.93 5.69
CA PRO A 241 -5.23 20.18 5.98
C PRO A 241 -4.09 20.42 4.99
N GLY A 242 -4.08 21.60 4.38
CA GLY A 242 -3.09 21.97 3.35
C GLY A 242 -3.12 21.10 2.10
N GLY A 243 -4.17 20.31 1.89
CA GLY A 243 -4.28 19.39 0.78
C GLY A 243 -3.33 18.18 0.84
N LYS A 244 -2.66 17.97 1.98
CA LYS A 244 -1.64 16.93 2.13
C LYS A 244 -2.14 15.78 2.98
N PHE A 245 -2.05 14.57 2.43
CA PHE A 245 -2.32 13.32 3.15
C PHE A 245 -1.47 12.20 2.57
N VAL A 246 -1.09 11.28 3.43
CA VAL A 246 -0.31 10.13 3.01
C VAL A 246 -1.14 9.20 2.13
N ALA A 247 -0.66 8.95 0.91
CA ALA A 247 -1.29 8.02 -0.02
C ALA A 247 -0.53 6.69 -0.11
N ALA A 248 0.80 6.74 0.02
CA ALA A 248 1.65 5.56 0.09
C ALA A 248 2.88 5.81 0.97
N ASN A 249 3.26 4.77 1.70
CA ASN A 249 4.47 4.66 2.51
C ASN A 249 5.31 3.46 2.05
N ILE A 250 6.53 3.36 2.58
CA ILE A 250 7.34 2.15 2.52
C ILE A 250 7.27 1.48 3.90
N ALA A 251 6.73 0.26 3.93
CA ALA A 251 6.73 -0.59 5.12
C ALA A 251 7.73 -1.73 4.95
N ALA A 252 8.53 -1.98 5.98
CA ALA A 252 9.49 -3.08 6.02
C ALA A 252 9.13 -4.06 7.13
N SER A 253 9.39 -5.34 6.91
CA SER A 253 9.39 -6.35 7.97
C SER A 253 10.42 -5.97 9.03
N THR A 254 10.01 -5.99 10.30
CA THR A 254 10.89 -5.67 11.44
C THR A 254 12.11 -6.60 11.47
N ASP A 255 11.91 -7.89 11.19
CA ASP A 255 12.99 -8.86 11.12
C ASP A 255 13.99 -8.53 10.02
N TYR A 256 13.50 -8.18 8.81
CA TYR A 256 14.37 -7.85 7.69
C TYR A 256 15.14 -6.54 7.94
N LEU A 257 14.46 -5.53 8.46
CA LEU A 257 15.04 -4.23 8.82
C LEU A 257 16.18 -4.40 9.83
N LYS A 258 15.96 -5.21 10.86
CA LYS A 258 16.97 -5.50 11.91
C LYS A 258 18.17 -6.27 11.36
N ASN A 259 17.95 -7.27 10.49
CA ASN A 259 19.00 -8.18 10.04
C ASN A 259 19.75 -7.70 8.79
N ASN A 260 19.18 -6.72 8.04
CA ASN A 260 19.75 -6.22 6.78
C ASN A 260 19.67 -4.69 6.68
N PRO A 261 20.12 -3.93 7.70
CA PRO A 261 20.02 -2.46 7.69
C PRO A 261 20.81 -1.83 6.53
N ASP A 262 21.90 -2.45 6.09
CA ASP A 262 22.71 -2.06 4.95
C ASP A 262 21.92 -2.11 3.62
N ILE A 263 21.10 -3.14 3.43
CA ILE A 263 20.26 -3.28 2.24
C ILE A 263 19.09 -2.28 2.29
N ILE A 264 18.47 -2.11 3.44
CA ILE A 264 17.39 -1.13 3.63
C ILE A 264 17.92 0.30 3.40
N SER A 265 19.10 0.63 3.90
CA SER A 265 19.73 1.95 3.63
C SER A 265 19.94 2.19 2.14
N LYS A 266 20.44 1.20 1.39
CA LYS A 266 20.58 1.27 -0.07
C LYS A 266 19.24 1.37 -0.79
N LEU A 267 18.20 0.64 -0.35
CA LEU A 267 16.85 0.75 -0.88
C LEU A 267 16.29 2.16 -0.68
N LEU A 268 16.44 2.72 0.52
CA LEU A 268 16.02 4.10 0.81
C LEU A 268 16.80 5.12 -0.01
N ALA A 269 18.11 4.89 -0.22
CA ALA A 269 18.91 5.75 -1.10
C ALA A 269 18.41 5.70 -2.55
N ALA A 270 18.05 4.53 -3.06
CA ALA A 270 17.45 4.37 -4.38
C ALA A 270 16.09 5.09 -4.47
N HIS A 271 15.23 4.90 -3.45
CA HIS A 271 13.92 5.55 -3.36
C HIS A 271 14.02 7.08 -3.32
N VAL A 272 14.91 7.64 -2.50
CA VAL A 272 15.14 9.09 -2.42
C VAL A 272 15.65 9.63 -3.76
N ASN A 273 16.59 8.95 -4.42
CA ASN A 273 17.07 9.36 -5.73
C ASN A 273 15.94 9.38 -6.76
N GLU A 274 15.10 8.34 -6.76
CA GLU A 274 13.97 8.24 -7.69
C GLU A 274 12.92 9.32 -7.40
N THR A 275 12.63 9.61 -6.12
CA THR A 275 11.73 10.69 -5.72
C THR A 275 12.21 12.04 -6.25
N VAL A 276 13.49 12.35 -6.05
CA VAL A 276 14.11 13.60 -6.54
C VAL A 276 14.07 13.63 -8.06
N TRP A 277 14.38 12.53 -8.72
CA TRP A 277 14.37 12.46 -10.19
C TRP A 277 12.95 12.69 -10.75
N ILE A 278 11.93 12.02 -10.23
CA ILE A 278 10.52 12.18 -10.66
C ILE A 278 10.08 13.65 -10.51
N ASN A 279 10.42 14.29 -9.38
CA ASN A 279 10.01 15.66 -9.12
C ASN A 279 10.66 16.67 -10.08
N ASN A 280 11.90 16.39 -10.51
CA ASN A 280 12.66 17.27 -11.40
C ASN A 280 12.46 16.98 -12.89
N HIS A 281 11.93 15.78 -13.26
CA HIS A 281 11.80 15.29 -14.63
C HIS A 281 10.41 14.71 -14.88
N LYS A 282 9.36 15.54 -14.67
CA LYS A 282 7.97 15.06 -14.67
C LYS A 282 7.55 14.41 -15.98
N GLU A 283 7.93 14.97 -17.12
CA GLU A 283 7.58 14.44 -18.44
C GLU A 283 8.23 13.08 -18.70
N GLU A 284 9.52 12.95 -18.38
CA GLU A 284 10.26 11.72 -18.52
C GLU A 284 9.73 10.66 -17.53
N ALA A 285 9.34 11.07 -16.33
CA ALA A 285 8.76 10.19 -15.32
C ALA A 285 7.41 9.63 -15.77
N ILE A 286 6.55 10.45 -16.40
CA ILE A 286 5.28 10.01 -16.99
C ILE A 286 5.54 8.96 -18.09
N LYS A 287 6.48 9.20 -19.00
CA LYS A 287 6.84 8.25 -20.06
C LYS A 287 7.44 6.96 -19.51
N ALA A 288 8.32 7.07 -18.52
CA ALA A 288 8.94 5.92 -17.85
C ALA A 288 7.87 5.10 -17.11
N PHE A 289 6.99 5.74 -16.34
CA PHE A 289 5.87 5.09 -15.67
C PHE A 289 4.97 4.34 -16.66
N ASN A 290 4.58 4.99 -17.77
CA ASN A 290 3.72 4.37 -18.78
C ASN A 290 4.38 3.14 -19.43
N THR A 291 5.68 3.24 -19.72
CA THR A 291 6.47 2.12 -20.26
C THR A 291 6.45 0.92 -19.32
N GLN A 292 6.64 1.13 -18.02
CA GLN A 292 6.62 0.05 -17.04
C GLN A 292 5.20 -0.47 -16.80
N THR A 293 4.21 0.41 -16.74
CA THR A 293 2.79 0.03 -16.62
C THR A 293 2.37 -0.87 -17.78
N LYS A 294 2.76 -0.54 -19.02
CA LYS A 294 2.50 -1.39 -20.20
C LYS A 294 3.12 -2.79 -20.04
N LYS A 295 4.35 -2.87 -19.52
CA LYS A 295 5.00 -4.19 -19.26
C LYS A 295 4.26 -5.00 -18.19
N LEU A 296 3.77 -4.33 -17.13
CA LEU A 296 3.11 -4.97 -15.98
C LEU A 296 1.67 -5.40 -16.30
N THR A 297 0.93 -4.60 -17.07
CA THR A 297 -0.52 -4.75 -17.27
C THR A 297 -0.91 -5.14 -18.71
N GLY A 298 0.04 -5.14 -19.63
CA GLY A 298 -0.19 -5.37 -21.06
C GLY A 298 -0.73 -4.17 -21.82
N LYS A 299 -1.15 -3.08 -21.15
CA LYS A 299 -1.78 -1.90 -21.77
C LYS A 299 -1.10 -0.60 -21.29
N ALA A 300 -0.75 0.25 -22.23
CA ALA A 300 -0.35 1.63 -21.93
C ALA A 300 -1.59 2.49 -21.61
N ILE A 301 -1.39 3.53 -20.82
CA ILE A 301 -2.40 4.56 -20.52
C ILE A 301 -2.18 5.73 -21.47
N ALA A 302 -3.24 6.43 -21.88
CA ALA A 302 -3.11 7.61 -22.72
C ALA A 302 -2.30 8.71 -22.01
N GLU A 303 -1.45 9.41 -22.76
CA GLU A 303 -0.51 10.38 -22.17
C GLU A 303 -1.22 11.53 -21.47
N ASP A 304 -2.31 12.04 -22.04
CA ASP A 304 -3.13 13.09 -21.44
C ASP A 304 -3.82 12.65 -20.14
N GLU A 305 -4.19 11.39 -20.02
CA GLU A 305 -4.70 10.80 -18.78
C GLU A 305 -3.61 10.76 -17.71
N LEU A 306 -2.39 10.34 -18.08
CA LEU A 306 -1.27 10.31 -17.14
C LEU A 306 -0.86 11.69 -16.67
N ILE A 307 -0.80 12.68 -17.57
CA ILE A 307 -0.51 14.08 -17.21
C ILE A 307 -1.51 14.57 -16.15
N GLN A 308 -2.81 14.32 -16.37
CA GLN A 308 -3.85 14.69 -15.40
C GLN A 308 -3.68 13.93 -14.08
N ALA A 309 -3.41 12.64 -14.13
CA ALA A 309 -3.26 11.80 -12.94
C ALA A 309 -2.03 12.23 -12.11
N PHE A 310 -0.89 12.46 -12.74
CA PHE A 310 0.33 12.95 -12.08
C PHE A 310 0.15 14.34 -11.45
N SER A 311 -0.71 15.21 -12.00
CA SER A 311 -0.97 16.53 -11.42
C SER A 311 -1.66 16.52 -10.06
N ARG A 312 -2.20 15.37 -9.64
CA ARG A 312 -2.89 15.21 -8.35
C ARG A 312 -2.03 14.55 -7.28
N ILE A 313 -0.77 14.23 -7.58
CA ILE A 313 0.15 13.51 -6.68
C ILE A 313 1.41 14.32 -6.46
N ASP A 314 1.81 14.42 -5.21
CA ASP A 314 3.14 14.89 -4.81
C ASP A 314 3.98 13.68 -4.39
N PHE A 315 5.14 13.49 -5.01
CA PHE A 315 6.09 12.45 -4.63
C PHE A 315 6.99 12.95 -3.51
N THR A 316 7.09 12.15 -2.46
CA THR A 316 7.81 12.53 -1.25
C THR A 316 8.45 11.33 -0.58
N TYR A 317 9.45 11.54 0.23
CA TYR A 317 10.01 10.56 1.15
C TYR A 317 9.52 10.80 2.60
N ASP A 318 8.81 11.92 2.85
CA ASP A 318 8.15 12.20 4.13
C ASP A 318 6.92 11.28 4.30
N PRO A 319 6.84 10.48 5.38
CA PRO A 319 5.70 9.61 5.64
C PRO A 319 4.43 10.35 6.10
N LEU A 320 4.45 11.66 6.23
CA LEU A 320 3.31 12.51 6.61
C LEU A 320 2.61 12.01 7.88
N LYS A 321 3.35 11.90 8.98
CA LYS A 321 2.93 11.28 10.26
C LYS A 321 1.56 11.73 10.73
N LEU A 322 1.26 13.05 10.68
CA LEU A 322 -0.03 13.60 11.17
C LEU A 322 -1.22 13.05 10.37
N SER A 323 -1.10 12.96 9.05
CA SER A 323 -2.19 12.42 8.23
C SER A 323 -2.34 10.91 8.39
N LEU A 324 -1.26 10.18 8.67
CA LEU A 324 -1.32 8.75 9.00
C LEU A 324 -2.10 8.53 10.31
N PHE A 325 -1.82 9.31 11.35
CA PHE A 325 -2.56 9.22 12.61
C PHE A 325 -4.04 9.59 12.44
N GLN A 326 -4.33 10.59 11.61
CA GLN A 326 -5.73 10.91 11.28
C GLN A 326 -6.42 9.77 10.52
N SER A 327 -5.71 9.09 9.61
CA SER A 327 -6.23 7.88 8.93
C SER A 327 -6.49 6.74 9.92
N ALA A 328 -5.65 6.59 10.95
CA ALA A 328 -5.86 5.62 12.01
C ALA A 328 -7.13 5.96 12.84
N ASN A 329 -7.33 7.23 13.18
CA ASN A 329 -8.54 7.68 13.89
C ASN A 329 -9.79 7.39 13.06
N ASN A 330 -9.78 7.70 11.75
CA ASN A 330 -10.90 7.40 10.87
C ASN A 330 -11.19 5.87 10.83
N ALA A 331 -10.16 5.03 10.77
CA ALA A 331 -10.33 3.57 10.78
C ALA A 331 -10.84 3.06 12.14
N TYR A 332 -10.41 3.65 13.24
CA TYR A 332 -10.88 3.33 14.58
C TYR A 332 -12.36 3.69 14.74
N ASP A 333 -12.77 4.90 14.36
CA ASP A 333 -14.16 5.38 14.44
C ASP A 333 -15.12 4.51 13.60
N LEU A 334 -14.63 3.93 12.52
CA LEU A 334 -15.37 2.98 11.67
C LEU A 334 -15.38 1.55 12.23
N GLY A 335 -14.62 1.26 13.30
CA GLY A 335 -14.52 -0.06 13.91
C GLY A 335 -13.59 -1.05 13.17
N PHE A 336 -12.73 -0.57 12.27
CA PHE A 336 -11.71 -1.38 11.60
C PHE A 336 -10.48 -1.67 12.46
N LEU A 337 -10.24 -0.85 13.49
CA LEU A 337 -9.14 -1.03 14.45
C LEU A 337 -9.72 -1.27 15.84
N ALA A 338 -9.43 -2.44 16.42
CA ALA A 338 -9.63 -2.76 17.83
C ALA A 338 -11.01 -2.33 18.41
N LYS A 339 -12.11 -2.64 17.71
CA LYS A 339 -13.46 -2.28 18.14
C LYS A 339 -13.71 -2.64 19.61
N GLY A 340 -14.15 -1.64 20.40
CA GLY A 340 -14.41 -1.83 21.82
C GLY A 340 -13.16 -1.86 22.73
N LYS A 341 -11.97 -1.58 22.20
CA LYS A 341 -10.70 -1.41 22.94
C LYS A 341 -10.26 0.06 22.89
N PRO A 342 -9.32 0.48 23.75
CA PRO A 342 -8.69 1.80 23.64
C PRO A 342 -8.07 2.02 22.26
N HIS A 343 -7.86 3.29 21.87
CA HIS A 343 -7.10 3.63 20.67
C HIS A 343 -5.76 2.90 20.69
N PRO A 344 -5.35 2.26 19.56
CA PRO A 344 -4.09 1.57 19.51
C PRO A 344 -2.91 2.54 19.64
N ASP A 345 -1.87 2.13 20.36
CA ASP A 345 -0.63 2.89 20.41
C ASP A 345 0.13 2.73 19.08
N LEU A 346 0.30 3.82 18.37
CA LEU A 346 1.04 3.89 17.11
C LEU A 346 2.38 4.63 17.26
N SER A 347 2.80 4.97 18.48
CA SER A 347 4.04 5.74 18.72
C SER A 347 5.27 5.09 18.10
N GLY A 348 5.31 3.77 18.06
CA GLY A 348 6.42 2.99 17.50
C GLY A 348 6.23 2.52 16.05
N ILE A 349 5.22 3.01 15.29
CA ILE A 349 4.99 2.53 13.92
C ILE A 349 6.09 2.97 12.93
N PHE A 350 6.77 4.07 13.20
CA PHE A 350 7.83 4.61 12.36
C PHE A 350 9.21 4.21 12.87
N ASP A 351 10.11 3.89 11.93
CA ASP A 351 11.56 3.85 12.11
C ASP A 351 12.20 4.59 10.93
N LEU A 352 12.49 5.86 11.12
CA LEU A 352 13.06 6.74 10.10
C LEU A 352 14.58 6.92 10.21
N THR A 353 15.20 6.20 11.14
CA THR A 353 16.63 6.34 11.44
C THR A 353 17.50 6.20 10.18
N LEU A 354 17.27 5.16 9.38
CA LEU A 354 18.05 4.94 8.16
C LEU A 354 17.70 5.95 7.05
N LEU A 355 16.42 6.37 6.97
CA LEU A 355 16.01 7.41 6.01
C LEU A 355 16.72 8.72 6.31
N ASP A 356 16.74 9.16 7.57
CA ASP A 356 17.38 10.41 7.97
C ASP A 356 18.91 10.39 7.75
N GLN A 357 19.55 9.23 7.95
CA GLN A 357 20.96 9.05 7.58
C GLN A 357 21.18 9.22 6.07
N VAL A 358 20.31 8.61 5.25
CA VAL A 358 20.36 8.75 3.79
C VAL A 358 20.14 10.19 3.36
N LEU A 359 19.14 10.89 3.92
CA LEU A 359 18.84 12.29 3.61
C LEU A 359 20.03 13.19 3.96
N LYS A 360 20.61 13.03 5.15
CA LYS A 360 21.82 13.75 5.57
C LYS A 360 22.99 13.50 4.61
N SER A 361 23.22 12.26 4.19
CA SER A 361 24.31 11.91 3.25
C SER A 361 24.15 12.56 1.88
N LYS A 362 22.92 12.98 1.53
CA LYS A 362 22.57 13.66 0.27
C LYS A 362 22.37 15.17 0.42
N ALA A 363 22.72 15.74 1.58
CA ALA A 363 22.46 17.14 1.91
C ALA A 363 20.98 17.55 1.81
N LEU A 364 20.06 16.62 2.08
CA LEU A 364 18.63 16.83 2.17
C LEU A 364 18.19 16.96 3.63
N THR A 365 17.09 17.67 3.88
CA THR A 365 16.56 17.88 5.24
C THR A 365 16.03 16.58 5.83
N PRO A 366 16.48 16.14 7.00
CA PRO A 366 15.93 14.99 7.71
C PRO A 366 14.49 15.22 8.16
N ILE A 367 13.68 14.16 8.14
CA ILE A 367 12.26 14.24 8.52
C ILE A 367 12.07 14.59 10.00
N GLU A 368 12.88 14.00 10.90
CA GLU A 368 12.76 14.27 12.34
C GLU A 368 13.20 15.70 12.72
N GLY A 369 14.02 16.35 11.87
CA GLY A 369 14.43 17.75 12.08
C GLY A 369 13.29 18.76 11.86
N GLU A 370 12.37 18.49 10.95
CA GLU A 370 11.24 19.40 10.63
C GLU A 370 10.10 19.35 11.66
N GLN A 371 10.00 18.30 12.48
CA GLN A 371 8.91 18.12 13.43
C GLN A 371 9.17 18.73 14.81
N ARG A 372 10.30 19.40 15.01
CA ARG A 372 10.60 20.22 16.21
C ARG A 372 10.23 21.68 15.99
N SER A 373 8.96 22.00 15.81
CA SER A 373 8.45 23.38 15.82
C SER A 373 7.11 23.47 16.50
N PRO A 374 6.76 24.58 17.12
CA PRO A 374 6.88 24.86 18.55
C PRO A 374 5.52 24.75 19.22
N GLN A 375 5.39 23.92 20.22
CA GLN A 375 4.33 24.09 21.21
C GLN A 375 4.97 24.36 22.56
N SER A 376 5.32 25.61 22.79
CA SER A 376 5.37 26.16 24.16
C SER A 376 5.79 27.62 24.13
N SER A 377 4.82 28.50 23.88
CA SER A 377 4.88 29.85 24.39
C SER A 377 3.50 30.50 24.33
N SER A 378 2.64 30.17 25.30
CA SER A 378 1.62 31.09 25.79
C SER A 378 1.07 30.60 27.12
N GLY A 379 1.96 30.44 28.09
CA GLY A 379 1.63 30.61 29.48
C GLY A 379 1.80 32.09 29.86
N GLY A 380 1.01 32.96 29.25
CA GLY A 380 0.89 34.34 29.65
C GLY A 380 -0.14 34.45 30.78
N ASN A 381 0.35 34.54 31.99
CA ASN A 381 -0.30 34.95 33.18
C ASN A 381 -1.12 36.24 32.95
N LEU A 382 -2.44 36.19 32.93
CA LEU A 382 -3.30 37.32 33.14
C LEU A 382 -3.56 37.43 34.66
N GLY A 383 -2.64 38.13 35.32
CA GLY A 383 -2.85 38.61 36.68
C GLY A 383 -4.08 39.52 36.75
N ALA A 384 -4.86 39.29 37.78
CA ALA A 384 -5.89 40.17 38.25
C ALA A 384 -5.31 41.54 38.62
N ALA A 385 -5.98 42.58 38.19
CA ALA A 385 -5.97 43.88 38.86
C ALA A 385 -7.26 44.63 38.52
N GLU A 386 -8.05 44.88 39.56
CA GLU A 386 -9.04 45.91 39.82
C GLU A 386 -10.17 46.18 38.78
#